data_3f7d21d62af297a77d319e18a95f3c1c
#
_entry.id   3f7d21d62af297a77d319e18a95f3c1c
#
_cell.length_a   1.000
_cell.length_b   1.000
_cell.length_c   1.000
_cell.angle_alpha   90.00
_cell.angle_beta   90.00
_cell.angle_gamma   90.00
#
_symmetry.space_group_name_H-M   'P 1'
#
loop_
_entity.id
_entity.type
_entity.pdbx_description
1 polymer ?
#
loop_
_entity_poly.entity_id
_entity_poly.type
_entity_poly.pdbx_seq_one_letter_code
_entity_poly.pdbx_strand_id
1 'polypeptide(L)'
;MRYFVGVVFLILDVLAVINPTSAASCTISKYSENDIQDAVKDCTEIVLNGISVPAGTALNLNLNTGTKLTFQGTITWEFYEWNGPLLNITGEQIEITGTSGHVLNPQGDLWWDGLGEHGGKIKPVFFILHGMKNSVIHDITVKNTPYHAIWIEDSDGISASNIVVDNKDGDTKGGHNTDGFNVWRSNAVKLSGITVYNQDDCIAIKSGTNVQVTDTYCYGGHGLSIGSVGGRDYNIVENVLVSDVEIENSDNGVRIKTVYEATGSVTNVIYENIVLKDIKKFGIVIEGDYNIETGGTTGVATGGVPITKFILKNVTGTVKKSGVNIYILVKNAAEWDWSGINVTGGEKTKKCEGIPEGSGISC
;
A
#
# COMPACT_ATOMS: atom_id res chain seq x y z
N MET A 1 3.90 -66.84 -54.71
CA MET A 1 2.76 -66.31 -53.93
C MET A 1 3.23 -66.07 -52.48
N ARG A 2 3.44 -64.82 -52.14
CA ARG A 2 3.80 -64.42 -50.72
C ARG A 2 2.59 -63.63 -50.20
N TYR A 3 1.96 -64.12 -49.15
CA TYR A 3 0.87 -63.49 -48.46
C TYR A 3 1.45 -62.50 -47.41
N PHE A 4 1.12 -61.21 -47.53
CA PHE A 4 1.35 -60.19 -46.48
C PHE A 4 0.15 -60.21 -45.55
N VAL A 5 0.39 -60.56 -44.27
CA VAL A 5 -0.61 -60.38 -43.22
C VAL A 5 -0.40 -58.98 -42.60
N GLY A 6 -1.32 -58.08 -42.86
CA GLY A 6 -1.35 -56.76 -42.26
C GLY A 6 -1.96 -56.83 -40.84
N VAL A 7 -1.20 -56.45 -39.82
CA VAL A 7 -1.68 -56.25 -38.46
C VAL A 7 -2.22 -54.84 -38.33
N VAL A 8 -3.50 -54.70 -38.12
CA VAL A 8 -4.16 -53.43 -37.80
C VAL A 8 -4.12 -53.21 -36.30
N PHE A 9 -3.35 -52.21 -35.84
CA PHE A 9 -3.40 -51.74 -34.45
C PHE A 9 -4.58 -50.77 -34.33
N LEU A 10 -5.61 -51.15 -33.57
CA LEU A 10 -6.63 -50.25 -33.06
C LEU A 10 -6.04 -49.49 -31.88
N ILE A 11 -5.77 -48.18 -32.05
CA ILE A 11 -5.49 -47.27 -30.95
C ILE A 11 -6.85 -46.86 -30.37
N LEU A 12 -7.17 -47.35 -29.16
CA LEU A 12 -8.28 -46.82 -28.38
C LEU A 12 -7.81 -45.49 -27.75
N ASP A 13 -8.21 -44.35 -28.28
CA ASP A 13 -8.14 -43.08 -27.62
C ASP A 13 -9.10 -43.07 -26.42
N VAL A 14 -8.56 -43.24 -25.24
CA VAL A 14 -9.30 -42.98 -24.01
C VAL A 14 -9.35 -41.45 -23.83
N LEU A 15 -10.40 -40.84 -24.35
CA LEU A 15 -10.78 -39.49 -24.00
C LEU A 15 -11.14 -39.46 -22.51
N ALA A 16 -10.20 -39.06 -21.66
CA ALA A 16 -10.49 -38.71 -20.30
C ALA A 16 -11.46 -37.52 -20.32
N VAL A 17 -12.72 -37.77 -20.04
CA VAL A 17 -13.70 -36.71 -19.78
C VAL A 17 -13.28 -36.06 -18.48
N ILE A 18 -12.55 -34.94 -18.56
CA ILE A 18 -12.33 -34.05 -17.44
C ILE A 18 -13.70 -33.40 -17.18
N ASN A 19 -14.48 -33.99 -16.27
CA ASN A 19 -15.62 -33.28 -15.71
C ASN A 19 -15.09 -32.04 -15.03
N PRO A 20 -15.56 -30.83 -15.35
CA PRO A 20 -15.23 -29.66 -14.55
C PRO A 20 -15.78 -29.96 -13.15
N THR A 21 -14.88 -30.18 -12.18
CA THR A 21 -15.26 -30.20 -10.78
C THR A 21 -15.92 -28.86 -10.50
N SER A 22 -17.22 -28.87 -10.14
CA SER A 22 -17.90 -27.65 -9.69
C SER A 22 -17.04 -27.01 -8.59
N ALA A 23 -16.79 -25.70 -8.71
CA ALA A 23 -16.06 -24.98 -7.68
C ALA A 23 -16.70 -25.26 -6.33
N ALA A 24 -15.94 -25.81 -5.40
CA ALA A 24 -16.42 -26.03 -4.05
C ALA A 24 -16.47 -24.69 -3.33
N SER A 25 -17.64 -24.30 -2.83
CA SER A 25 -17.86 -23.05 -2.11
C SER A 25 -18.06 -23.32 -0.62
N CYS A 26 -17.31 -22.60 0.23
CA CYS A 26 -17.37 -22.71 1.68
C CYS A 26 -17.70 -21.36 2.29
N THR A 27 -18.68 -21.33 3.22
CA THR A 27 -19.04 -20.15 3.99
C THR A 27 -18.75 -20.35 5.46
N ILE A 28 -17.94 -19.48 6.04
CA ILE A 28 -17.57 -19.46 7.45
C ILE A 28 -18.28 -18.27 8.11
N SER A 29 -19.23 -18.55 9.01
CA SER A 29 -20.02 -17.52 9.72
C SER A 29 -19.70 -17.43 11.21
N LYS A 30 -18.76 -18.22 11.69
CA LYS A 30 -18.21 -18.19 13.04
C LYS A 30 -16.74 -18.57 12.97
N TYR A 31 -15.90 -17.87 13.70
CA TYR A 31 -14.47 -18.20 13.75
C TYR A 31 -14.26 -19.63 14.27
N SER A 32 -13.56 -20.40 13.50
CA SER A 32 -13.05 -21.73 13.85
C SER A 32 -11.79 -21.95 13.02
N GLU A 33 -10.65 -22.09 13.66
CA GLU A 33 -9.37 -22.29 12.96
C GLU A 33 -9.43 -23.51 12.04
N ASN A 34 -9.99 -24.62 12.54
CA ASN A 34 -10.09 -25.86 11.76
C ASN A 34 -10.99 -25.67 10.52
N ASP A 35 -12.17 -25.05 10.68
CA ASP A 35 -13.10 -24.83 9.55
C ASP A 35 -12.48 -23.91 8.50
N ILE A 36 -11.70 -22.90 8.93
CA ILE A 36 -10.98 -22.01 8.03
C ILE A 36 -9.90 -22.77 7.27
N GLN A 37 -9.10 -23.59 7.95
CA GLN A 37 -8.04 -24.37 7.31
C GLN A 37 -8.61 -25.45 6.37
N ASP A 38 -9.72 -26.09 6.74
CA ASP A 38 -10.43 -27.01 5.85
C ASP A 38 -10.98 -26.30 4.61
N ALA A 39 -11.57 -25.09 4.78
CA ALA A 39 -12.04 -24.29 3.66
C ALA A 39 -10.88 -23.86 2.72
N VAL A 40 -9.75 -23.42 3.28
CA VAL A 40 -8.55 -23.07 2.49
C VAL A 40 -8.03 -24.25 1.70
N LYS A 41 -8.08 -25.45 2.25
CA LYS A 41 -7.61 -26.67 1.61
C LYS A 41 -8.55 -27.18 0.52
N ASP A 42 -9.86 -27.16 0.78
CA ASP A 42 -10.85 -27.94 0.01
C ASP A 42 -11.72 -27.07 -0.92
N CYS A 43 -11.74 -25.73 -0.74
CA CYS A 43 -12.64 -24.85 -1.47
C CYS A 43 -11.90 -23.89 -2.42
N THR A 44 -12.51 -23.66 -3.57
CA THR A 44 -12.04 -22.65 -4.54
C THR A 44 -12.76 -21.31 -4.38
N GLU A 45 -13.90 -21.29 -3.68
CA GLU A 45 -14.61 -20.09 -3.27
C GLU A 45 -14.80 -20.10 -1.76
N ILE A 46 -14.29 -19.10 -1.07
CA ILE A 46 -14.36 -18.98 0.39
C ILE A 46 -15.08 -17.69 0.74
N VAL A 47 -16.12 -17.77 1.56
CA VAL A 47 -16.84 -16.62 2.08
C VAL A 47 -16.63 -16.54 3.60
N LEU A 48 -16.03 -15.44 4.07
CA LEU A 48 -15.94 -15.13 5.50
C LEU A 48 -17.06 -14.14 5.84
N ASN A 49 -18.05 -14.58 6.59
CA ASN A 49 -19.28 -13.83 6.85
C ASN A 49 -19.42 -13.47 8.33
N GLY A 50 -19.10 -12.21 8.67
CA GLY A 50 -19.36 -11.66 10.00
C GLY A 50 -18.65 -12.38 11.14
N ILE A 51 -17.44 -12.90 10.91
CA ILE A 51 -16.65 -13.57 11.95
C ILE A 51 -15.98 -12.59 12.88
N SER A 52 -15.77 -12.99 14.15
CA SER A 52 -14.92 -12.30 15.12
C SER A 52 -13.69 -13.16 15.37
N VAL A 53 -12.51 -12.63 15.03
CA VAL A 53 -11.22 -13.31 15.23
C VAL A 53 -10.77 -13.11 16.69
N PRO A 54 -10.43 -14.18 17.41
CA PRO A 54 -10.06 -14.09 18.82
C PRO A 54 -8.80 -13.26 19.08
N ALA A 55 -8.71 -12.72 20.27
CA ALA A 55 -7.59 -11.93 20.75
C ALA A 55 -6.24 -12.67 20.58
N GLY A 56 -5.21 -11.95 20.09
CA GLY A 56 -3.87 -12.50 19.89
C GLY A 56 -3.75 -13.54 18.77
N THR A 57 -4.75 -13.64 17.89
CA THR A 57 -4.79 -14.60 16.79
C THR A 57 -4.68 -13.87 15.46
N ALA A 58 -3.76 -14.32 14.59
CA ALA A 58 -3.73 -13.91 13.19
C ALA A 58 -4.72 -14.76 12.37
N LEU A 59 -5.54 -14.11 11.55
CA LEU A 59 -6.28 -14.80 10.50
C LEU A 59 -5.32 -15.04 9.32
N ASN A 60 -4.74 -16.26 9.27
CA ASN A 60 -3.80 -16.66 8.22
C ASN A 60 -4.52 -17.45 7.13
N LEU A 61 -4.46 -16.97 5.90
CA LEU A 61 -5.10 -17.58 4.74
C LEU A 61 -4.05 -17.87 3.66
N ASN A 62 -3.52 -19.11 3.66
CA ASN A 62 -2.59 -19.58 2.63
C ASN A 62 -3.41 -20.19 1.48
N LEU A 63 -3.91 -19.34 0.59
CA LEU A 63 -4.90 -19.71 -0.41
C LEU A 63 -4.28 -20.53 -1.56
N ASN A 64 -5.00 -21.56 -1.99
CA ASN A 64 -4.64 -22.32 -3.19
C ASN A 64 -4.77 -21.43 -4.44
N THR A 65 -3.96 -21.70 -5.45
CA THR A 65 -3.99 -20.97 -6.72
C THR A 65 -5.40 -20.91 -7.33
N GLY A 66 -5.84 -19.73 -7.70
CA GLY A 66 -7.14 -19.48 -8.31
C GLY A 66 -8.31 -19.37 -7.31
N THR A 67 -8.04 -19.33 -6.00
CA THR A 67 -9.10 -19.18 -5.00
C THR A 67 -9.72 -17.77 -5.05
N LYS A 68 -11.04 -17.73 -4.93
CA LYS A 68 -11.81 -16.51 -4.68
C LYS A 68 -12.16 -16.41 -3.20
N LEU A 69 -11.71 -15.33 -2.55
CA LEU A 69 -12.04 -14.99 -1.18
C LEU A 69 -13.02 -13.81 -1.14
N THR A 70 -14.13 -13.99 -0.47
CA THR A 70 -15.16 -12.95 -0.34
C THR A 70 -15.39 -12.61 1.14
N PHE A 71 -15.27 -11.32 1.48
CA PHE A 71 -15.66 -10.80 2.77
C PHE A 71 -17.13 -10.36 2.75
N GLN A 72 -17.90 -10.79 3.75
CA GLN A 72 -19.31 -10.44 3.91
C GLN A 72 -19.60 -10.03 5.35
N GLY A 73 -20.53 -9.09 5.54
CA GLY A 73 -20.87 -8.55 6.87
C GLY A 73 -19.70 -7.82 7.51
N THR A 74 -19.72 -7.68 8.83
CA THR A 74 -18.62 -7.03 9.58
C THR A 74 -17.72 -8.09 10.18
N ILE A 75 -16.44 -8.04 9.80
CA ILE A 75 -15.40 -8.91 10.37
C ILE A 75 -14.61 -8.10 11.38
N THR A 76 -14.45 -8.64 12.60
CA THR A 76 -13.79 -7.96 13.71
C THR A 76 -12.64 -8.78 14.27
N TRP A 77 -11.73 -8.11 14.97
CA TRP A 77 -10.62 -8.74 15.73
C TRP A 77 -10.68 -8.27 17.17
N GLU A 78 -10.57 -9.21 18.10
CA GLU A 78 -10.54 -8.90 19.52
C GLU A 78 -9.19 -8.29 19.92
N PHE A 79 -9.21 -7.42 20.92
CA PHE A 79 -8.02 -6.70 21.39
C PHE A 79 -6.99 -7.59 22.07
N TYR A 80 -5.74 -7.48 21.63
CA TYR A 80 -4.56 -8.00 22.30
C TYR A 80 -3.30 -7.22 21.84
N GLU A 81 -2.42 -6.89 22.76
CA GLU A 81 -1.17 -6.17 22.41
C GLU A 81 -0.11 -7.13 21.89
N TRP A 82 0.18 -7.08 20.61
CA TRP A 82 1.20 -7.88 19.92
C TRP A 82 1.56 -7.25 18.56
N ASN A 83 2.62 -7.75 17.90
CA ASN A 83 3.11 -7.15 16.66
C ASN A 83 2.24 -7.46 15.42
N GLY A 84 1.33 -8.42 15.50
CA GLY A 84 0.50 -8.82 14.36
C GLY A 84 1.22 -9.73 13.36
N PRO A 85 0.75 -9.76 12.11
CA PRO A 85 -0.45 -9.06 11.60
C PRO A 85 -1.76 -9.65 12.12
N LEU A 86 -2.85 -8.88 11.97
CA LEU A 86 -4.19 -9.40 12.29
C LEU A 86 -4.75 -10.25 11.16
N LEU A 87 -4.48 -9.88 9.90
CA LEU A 87 -4.88 -10.60 8.69
C LEU A 87 -3.64 -10.79 7.81
N ASN A 88 -3.36 -12.03 7.42
CA ASN A 88 -2.28 -12.35 6.50
C ASN A 88 -2.79 -13.25 5.39
N ILE A 89 -2.58 -12.85 4.13
CA ILE A 89 -3.03 -13.61 2.96
C ILE A 89 -1.83 -13.87 2.05
N THR A 90 -1.70 -15.13 1.63
CA THR A 90 -0.72 -15.57 0.64
C THR A 90 -1.42 -16.35 -0.47
N GLY A 91 -0.86 -16.37 -1.68
CA GLY A 91 -1.37 -17.18 -2.78
C GLY A 91 -1.02 -16.63 -4.15
N GLU A 92 -1.43 -17.34 -5.18
CA GLU A 92 -1.21 -17.00 -6.58
C GLU A 92 -2.53 -17.03 -7.36
N GLN A 93 -2.73 -16.04 -8.22
CA GLN A 93 -3.96 -15.90 -9.02
C GLN A 93 -5.22 -15.83 -8.14
N ILE A 94 -5.13 -15.15 -7.01
CA ILE A 94 -6.20 -15.00 -6.03
C ILE A 94 -7.08 -13.81 -6.40
N GLU A 95 -8.40 -13.96 -6.24
CA GLU A 95 -9.34 -12.86 -6.23
C GLU A 95 -9.82 -12.62 -4.79
N ILE A 96 -9.64 -11.39 -4.27
CA ILE A 96 -10.13 -10.97 -2.96
C ILE A 96 -11.14 -9.86 -3.15
N THR A 97 -12.36 -10.03 -2.64
CA THR A 97 -13.42 -9.04 -2.78
C THR A 97 -14.31 -8.94 -1.53
N GLY A 98 -15.12 -7.90 -1.47
CA GLY A 98 -16.13 -7.73 -0.43
C GLY A 98 -17.53 -7.55 -1.01
N THR A 99 -18.54 -8.10 -0.36
CA THR A 99 -19.93 -7.83 -0.73
C THR A 99 -20.34 -6.41 -0.34
N SER A 100 -21.37 -5.87 -0.97
CA SER A 100 -21.91 -4.55 -0.60
C SER A 100 -22.23 -4.50 0.91
N GLY A 101 -21.71 -3.47 1.60
CA GLY A 101 -21.91 -3.26 3.04
C GLY A 101 -21.01 -4.10 3.96
N HIS A 102 -20.06 -4.88 3.42
CA HIS A 102 -19.05 -5.52 4.28
C HIS A 102 -18.12 -4.47 4.89
N VAL A 103 -17.55 -4.77 6.04
CA VAL A 103 -16.54 -3.95 6.71
C VAL A 103 -15.52 -4.85 7.40
N LEU A 104 -14.25 -4.66 7.11
CA LEU A 104 -13.15 -5.20 7.90
C LEU A 104 -12.83 -4.19 9.00
N ASN A 105 -13.25 -4.46 10.23
CA ASN A 105 -13.09 -3.55 11.36
C ASN A 105 -12.25 -4.20 12.48
N PRO A 106 -10.94 -4.01 12.47
CA PRO A 106 -10.08 -4.51 13.55
C PRO A 106 -10.26 -3.76 14.88
N GLN A 107 -11.16 -2.77 14.97
CA GLN A 107 -11.45 -2.02 16.18
C GLN A 107 -10.20 -1.27 16.72
N GLY A 108 -9.46 -0.60 15.85
CA GLY A 108 -8.18 0.04 16.15
C GLY A 108 -8.20 1.05 17.27
N ASP A 109 -9.36 1.64 17.56
CA ASP A 109 -9.56 2.55 18.69
C ASP A 109 -9.27 1.90 20.06
N LEU A 110 -9.25 0.58 20.15
CA LEU A 110 -8.79 -0.13 21.35
C LEU A 110 -7.26 -0.05 21.55
N TRP A 111 -6.49 0.12 20.47
CA TRP A 111 -5.02 0.26 20.51
C TRP A 111 -4.55 1.71 20.51
N TRP A 112 -5.35 2.67 20.00
CA TRP A 112 -4.91 4.04 19.85
C TRP A 112 -4.63 4.73 21.19
N ASP A 113 -3.51 5.44 21.28
CA ASP A 113 -3.01 6.15 22.46
C ASP A 113 -2.25 7.44 22.10
N GLY A 114 -2.24 7.82 20.81
CA GLY A 114 -1.56 9.00 20.31
C GLY A 114 -0.04 8.85 20.11
N LEU A 115 0.54 7.68 20.40
CA LEU A 115 2.00 7.47 20.35
C LEU A 115 2.47 6.68 19.11
N GLY A 116 1.58 5.98 18.42
CA GLY A 116 1.92 5.18 17.25
C GLY A 116 2.96 4.09 17.55
N GLU A 117 4.03 4.04 16.73
CA GLU A 117 5.15 3.10 16.91
C GLU A 117 6.18 3.58 17.97
N HIS A 118 6.08 4.84 18.41
CA HIS A 118 7.05 5.44 19.30
C HIS A 118 6.76 5.22 20.80
N GLY A 119 5.99 4.20 21.13
CA GLY A 119 5.70 3.82 22.51
C GLY A 119 4.24 3.51 22.79
N GLY A 120 3.90 3.40 24.08
CA GLY A 120 2.56 3.02 24.52
C GLY A 120 2.21 1.57 24.22
N LYS A 121 0.99 1.33 23.80
CA LYS A 121 0.50 -0.01 23.45
C LYS A 121 1.23 -0.57 22.23
N ILE A 122 1.48 -1.88 22.21
CA ILE A 122 1.96 -2.58 21.01
C ILE A 122 0.79 -2.73 20.03
N LYS A 123 0.96 -2.19 18.83
CA LYS A 123 -0.08 -2.08 17.81
C LYS A 123 0.22 -2.97 16.62
N PRO A 124 -0.66 -3.94 16.27
CA PRO A 124 -0.43 -4.83 15.12
C PRO A 124 -0.65 -4.11 13.79
N VAL A 125 0.13 -4.50 12.78
CA VAL A 125 -0.26 -4.26 11.38
C VAL A 125 -1.57 -4.98 11.12
N PHE A 126 -2.49 -4.35 10.40
CA PHE A 126 -3.78 -4.95 10.18
C PHE A 126 -3.72 -6.04 9.11
N PHE A 127 -3.49 -5.70 7.86
CA PHE A 127 -3.64 -6.60 6.73
C PHE A 127 -2.35 -6.67 5.90
N ILE A 128 -1.77 -7.86 5.77
CA ILE A 128 -0.61 -8.12 4.93
C ILE A 128 -0.99 -9.04 3.77
N LEU A 129 -0.70 -8.59 2.55
CA LEU A 129 -0.65 -9.38 1.33
C LEU A 129 0.82 -9.78 1.13
N HIS A 130 1.19 -10.99 1.56
CA HIS A 130 2.58 -11.45 1.58
C HIS A 130 2.87 -12.50 0.52
N GLY A 131 3.90 -12.28 -0.29
CA GLY A 131 4.32 -13.23 -1.30
C GLY A 131 3.25 -13.54 -2.36
N MET A 132 2.27 -12.65 -2.52
CA MET A 132 1.18 -12.81 -3.48
C MET A 132 1.68 -12.69 -4.91
N LYS A 133 1.08 -13.45 -5.83
CA LYS A 133 1.42 -13.39 -7.26
C LYS A 133 0.17 -13.27 -8.14
N ASN A 134 0.23 -12.40 -9.16
CA ASN A 134 -0.79 -12.29 -10.21
C ASN A 134 -2.23 -12.24 -9.65
N SER A 135 -2.45 -11.45 -8.61
CA SER A 135 -3.69 -11.47 -7.83
C SER A 135 -4.41 -10.13 -7.87
N VAL A 136 -5.72 -10.16 -7.68
CA VAL A 136 -6.58 -8.98 -7.68
C VAL A 136 -7.29 -8.82 -6.35
N ILE A 137 -7.36 -7.59 -5.85
CA ILE A 137 -8.06 -7.22 -4.62
C ILE A 137 -8.98 -6.05 -4.96
N HIS A 138 -10.27 -6.17 -4.72
CA HIS A 138 -11.18 -5.08 -5.06
C HIS A 138 -12.41 -4.99 -4.17
N ASP A 139 -13.02 -3.80 -4.19
CA ASP A 139 -14.25 -3.53 -3.45
C ASP A 139 -14.13 -3.85 -1.94
N ILE A 140 -13.06 -3.38 -1.30
CA ILE A 140 -12.77 -3.63 0.12
C ILE A 140 -12.98 -2.36 0.94
N THR A 141 -13.69 -2.49 2.06
CA THR A 141 -13.82 -1.43 3.07
C THR A 141 -13.13 -1.85 4.36
N VAL A 142 -12.13 -1.08 4.76
CA VAL A 142 -11.38 -1.22 6.02
C VAL A 142 -11.72 -0.05 6.93
N LYS A 143 -11.97 -0.31 8.21
CA LYS A 143 -12.29 0.74 9.18
C LYS A 143 -11.47 0.59 10.46
N ASN A 144 -10.92 1.71 10.97
CA ASN A 144 -10.25 1.80 12.28
C ASN A 144 -9.14 0.75 12.46
N THR A 145 -8.06 0.90 11.72
CA THR A 145 -6.89 0.01 11.85
C THR A 145 -6.04 0.40 13.06
N PRO A 146 -5.49 -0.57 13.81
CA PRO A 146 -4.65 -0.27 14.99
C PRO A 146 -3.39 0.54 14.66
N TYR A 147 -2.81 0.23 13.52
CA TYR A 147 -1.57 0.72 12.96
C TYR A 147 -1.68 0.74 11.45
N HIS A 148 -0.63 0.47 10.67
CA HIS A 148 -0.69 0.40 9.21
C HIS A 148 -1.86 -0.47 8.72
N ALA A 149 -2.63 0.02 7.75
CA ALA A 149 -3.81 -0.66 7.27
C ALA A 149 -3.47 -1.84 6.34
N ILE A 150 -2.87 -1.57 5.18
CA ILE A 150 -2.62 -2.62 4.17
C ILE A 150 -1.14 -2.60 3.76
N TRP A 151 -0.49 -3.74 3.87
CA TRP A 151 0.85 -3.98 3.32
C TRP A 151 0.79 -4.89 2.10
N ILE A 152 1.50 -4.52 1.05
CA ILE A 152 1.81 -5.35 -0.11
C ILE A 152 3.31 -5.63 -0.04
N GLU A 153 3.67 -6.85 0.38
CA GLU A 153 5.03 -7.22 0.74
C GLU A 153 5.47 -8.45 -0.04
N ASP A 154 6.72 -8.43 -0.56
CA ASP A 154 7.33 -9.53 -1.30
C ASP A 154 6.46 -10.08 -2.44
N SER A 155 5.64 -9.21 -3.07
CA SER A 155 4.57 -9.59 -3.98
C SER A 155 4.84 -9.14 -5.42
N ASP A 156 4.27 -9.83 -6.40
CA ASP A 156 4.45 -9.54 -7.82
C ASP A 156 3.13 -9.64 -8.60
N GLY A 157 2.83 -8.62 -9.40
CA GLY A 157 1.62 -8.62 -10.22
C GLY A 157 0.33 -8.43 -9.42
N ILE A 158 0.29 -7.44 -8.53
CA ILE A 158 -0.88 -7.14 -7.68
C ILE A 158 -1.68 -5.99 -8.26
N SER A 159 -2.99 -6.19 -8.39
CA SER A 159 -3.94 -5.14 -8.75
C SER A 159 -4.95 -4.94 -7.63
N ALA A 160 -4.94 -3.76 -6.99
CA ALA A 160 -5.86 -3.39 -5.95
C ALA A 160 -6.74 -2.22 -6.41
N SER A 161 -8.07 -2.36 -6.32
CA SER A 161 -9.00 -1.34 -6.82
C SER A 161 -10.24 -1.15 -5.95
N ASN A 162 -10.81 0.06 -5.98
CA ASN A 162 -12.03 0.40 -5.23
C ASN A 162 -11.91 0.05 -3.73
N ILE A 163 -10.85 0.50 -3.09
CA ILE A 163 -10.60 0.22 -1.67
C ILE A 163 -10.74 1.48 -0.85
N VAL A 164 -11.49 1.38 0.24
CA VAL A 164 -11.66 2.45 1.22
C VAL A 164 -10.98 2.07 2.53
N VAL A 165 -10.06 2.93 3.00
CA VAL A 165 -9.48 2.87 4.34
C VAL A 165 -10.02 4.06 5.13
N ASP A 166 -10.90 3.81 6.09
CA ASP A 166 -11.56 4.84 6.89
C ASP A 166 -11.08 4.80 8.35
N ASN A 167 -10.07 5.59 8.66
CA ASN A 167 -9.54 5.79 10.01
C ASN A 167 -9.91 7.17 10.58
N LYS A 168 -11.00 7.81 10.11
CA LYS A 168 -11.42 9.15 10.58
C LYS A 168 -11.57 9.25 12.09
N ASP A 169 -12.04 8.19 12.75
CA ASP A 169 -12.18 8.17 14.19
C ASP A 169 -10.83 8.45 14.90
N GLY A 170 -9.72 8.13 14.25
CA GLY A 170 -8.36 8.34 14.77
C GLY A 170 -8.02 9.81 15.01
N ASP A 171 -8.60 10.75 14.25
CA ASP A 171 -8.38 12.19 14.42
C ASP A 171 -8.74 12.68 15.83
N THR A 172 -9.71 12.05 16.47
CA THR A 172 -10.19 12.44 17.80
C THR A 172 -9.90 11.41 18.90
N LYS A 173 -9.55 10.18 18.50
CA LYS A 173 -9.29 9.07 19.43
C LYS A 173 -7.81 8.68 19.56
N GLY A 174 -6.90 9.47 18.96
CA GLY A 174 -5.45 9.26 19.09
C GLY A 174 -4.91 8.19 18.14
N GLY A 175 -5.50 8.02 16.95
CA GLY A 175 -4.91 7.25 15.86
C GLY A 175 -3.58 7.88 15.42
N HIS A 176 -2.58 7.04 15.18
CA HIS A 176 -1.25 7.46 14.74
C HIS A 176 -0.58 6.33 13.96
N ASN A 177 0.26 6.64 12.97
CA ASN A 177 0.88 5.69 12.04
C ASN A 177 -0.15 4.75 11.37
N THR A 178 -1.29 5.28 11.01
CA THR A 178 -2.37 4.55 10.34
C THR A 178 -2.23 4.64 8.82
N ASP A 179 -1.02 4.35 8.30
CA ASP A 179 -0.75 4.37 6.86
C ASP A 179 -1.83 3.59 6.09
N GLY A 180 -2.32 4.14 4.98
CA GLY A 180 -3.33 3.47 4.17
C GLY A 180 -2.75 2.25 3.46
N PHE A 181 -1.73 2.46 2.65
CA PHE A 181 -1.00 1.39 1.96
C PHE A 181 0.50 1.53 2.14
N ASN A 182 1.15 0.40 2.34
CA ASN A 182 2.60 0.27 2.30
C ASN A 182 3.00 -0.73 1.22
N VAL A 183 3.84 -0.32 0.27
CA VAL A 183 4.43 -1.20 -0.74
C VAL A 183 5.89 -1.44 -0.39
N TRP A 184 6.26 -2.70 -0.20
CA TRP A 184 7.60 -3.09 0.19
C TRP A 184 8.09 -4.33 -0.54
N ARG A 185 9.29 -4.28 -1.10
CA ARG A 185 9.94 -5.38 -1.86
C ARG A 185 9.02 -6.03 -2.91
N SER A 186 8.18 -5.21 -3.57
CA SER A 186 7.17 -5.72 -4.48
C SER A 186 7.36 -5.19 -5.90
N ASN A 187 6.89 -5.94 -6.88
CA ASN A 187 6.97 -5.59 -8.29
C ASN A 187 5.59 -5.58 -8.94
N ALA A 188 5.40 -4.75 -9.96
CA ALA A 188 4.17 -4.68 -10.76
C ALA A 188 2.91 -4.52 -9.90
N VAL A 189 2.90 -3.53 -8.99
CA VAL A 189 1.77 -3.20 -8.12
C VAL A 189 0.94 -2.09 -8.74
N LYS A 190 -0.36 -2.29 -8.86
CA LYS A 190 -1.33 -1.27 -9.33
C LYS A 190 -2.34 -0.98 -8.25
N LEU A 191 -2.49 0.29 -7.87
CA LEU A 191 -3.50 0.80 -6.95
C LEU A 191 -4.38 1.79 -7.72
N SER A 192 -5.71 1.60 -7.74
CA SER A 192 -6.63 2.46 -8.49
C SER A 192 -7.98 2.61 -7.79
N GLY A 193 -8.57 3.80 -7.81
CA GLY A 193 -9.84 4.04 -7.13
C GLY A 193 -9.70 3.90 -5.60
N ILE A 194 -8.61 4.36 -5.04
CA ILE A 194 -8.31 4.24 -3.60
C ILE A 194 -8.79 5.48 -2.86
N THR A 195 -9.45 5.29 -1.73
CA THR A 195 -9.84 6.36 -0.82
C THR A 195 -9.28 6.10 0.57
N VAL A 196 -8.50 7.04 1.09
CA VAL A 196 -7.86 6.91 2.41
C VAL A 196 -8.16 8.12 3.28
N TYR A 197 -8.64 7.86 4.49
CA TYR A 197 -8.74 8.81 5.59
C TYR A 197 -7.88 8.27 6.73
N ASN A 198 -6.81 8.98 7.08
CA ASN A 198 -5.84 8.43 8.03
C ASN A 198 -5.02 9.51 8.76
N GLN A 199 -4.06 9.09 9.59
CA GLN A 199 -3.20 9.96 10.40
C GLN A 199 -1.70 9.80 10.07
N ASP A 200 -1.35 9.10 8.95
CA ASP A 200 0.02 9.00 8.44
C ASP A 200 0.04 8.94 6.90
N ASP A 201 1.02 8.32 6.26
CA ASP A 201 1.11 8.27 4.81
C ASP A 201 -0.17 7.65 4.18
N CYS A 202 -0.77 8.33 3.22
CA CYS A 202 -1.88 7.77 2.44
C CYS A 202 -1.43 6.50 1.72
N ILE A 203 -0.35 6.61 0.98
CA ILE A 203 0.36 5.49 0.36
C ILE A 203 1.85 5.75 0.56
N ALA A 204 2.58 4.76 1.09
CA ALA A 204 4.02 4.78 1.25
C ALA A 204 4.67 3.71 0.37
N ILE A 205 5.38 4.12 -0.68
CA ILE A 205 6.19 3.21 -1.51
C ILE A 205 7.58 3.17 -0.91
N LYS A 206 7.84 2.20 -0.03
CA LYS A 206 9.10 2.06 0.73
C LYS A 206 10.20 1.40 -0.10
N SER A 207 9.83 0.44 -0.93
CA SER A 207 10.68 -0.18 -1.95
C SER A 207 9.85 -1.00 -2.93
N GLY A 208 10.31 -1.07 -4.17
CA GLY A 208 9.64 -1.84 -5.23
C GLY A 208 9.88 -1.25 -6.61
N THR A 209 9.43 -1.98 -7.61
CA THR A 209 9.57 -1.59 -9.02
C THR A 209 8.24 -1.68 -9.75
N ASN A 210 8.04 -0.86 -10.78
CA ASN A 210 6.83 -0.89 -11.62
C ASN A 210 5.54 -0.68 -10.81
N VAL A 211 5.52 0.35 -9.94
CA VAL A 211 4.35 0.67 -9.11
C VAL A 211 3.52 1.76 -9.78
N GLN A 212 2.23 1.55 -9.87
CA GLN A 212 1.28 2.51 -10.42
C GLN A 212 0.19 2.84 -9.41
N VAL A 213 -0.04 4.13 -9.14
CA VAL A 213 -1.11 4.64 -8.29
C VAL A 213 -1.94 5.61 -9.13
N THR A 214 -3.23 5.34 -9.27
CA THR A 214 -4.12 6.19 -10.08
C THR A 214 -5.46 6.39 -9.38
N ASP A 215 -6.16 7.48 -9.74
CA ASP A 215 -7.53 7.73 -9.27
C ASP A 215 -7.66 7.56 -7.75
N THR A 216 -6.88 8.35 -7.00
CA THR A 216 -6.76 8.19 -5.54
C THR A 216 -7.13 9.47 -4.81
N TYR A 217 -7.88 9.32 -3.72
CA TYR A 217 -8.21 10.39 -2.78
C TYR A 217 -7.59 10.14 -1.42
N CYS A 218 -6.79 11.10 -0.94
CA CYS A 218 -6.13 11.08 0.36
C CYS A 218 -6.64 12.23 1.22
N TYR A 219 -7.14 11.93 2.40
CA TYR A 219 -7.59 12.95 3.36
C TYR A 219 -6.92 12.79 4.72
N GLY A 220 -6.43 13.87 5.28
CA GLY A 220 -5.66 13.84 6.52
C GLY A 220 -4.23 13.33 6.29
N GLY A 221 -3.64 12.73 7.28
CA GLY A 221 -2.36 12.03 7.18
C GLY A 221 -1.17 12.85 6.70
N HIS A 222 -0.20 12.18 6.08
CA HIS A 222 1.09 12.75 5.69
C HIS A 222 1.32 12.85 4.16
N GLY A 223 0.29 12.65 3.35
CA GLY A 223 0.35 12.73 1.89
C GLY A 223 0.74 11.41 1.22
N LEU A 224 1.10 11.49 -0.07
CA LEU A 224 1.52 10.34 -0.85
C LEU A 224 3.04 10.33 -0.97
N SER A 225 3.66 9.29 -0.39
CA SER A 225 5.08 9.25 -0.13
C SER A 225 5.83 8.18 -0.91
N ILE A 226 6.96 8.57 -1.53
CA ILE A 226 8.04 7.64 -1.81
C ILE A 226 8.89 7.55 -0.54
N GLY A 227 8.96 6.35 0.02
CA GLY A 227 9.84 6.11 1.19
C GLY A 227 9.12 5.98 2.54
N SER A 228 9.94 5.97 3.57
CA SER A 228 11.38 6.31 3.56
C SER A 228 12.21 5.24 2.83
N VAL A 229 13.12 5.65 1.94
CA VAL A 229 14.01 4.75 1.20
C VAL A 229 15.40 4.76 1.84
N GLY A 230 15.90 3.59 2.18
CA GLY A 230 17.18 3.40 2.89
C GLY A 230 17.00 2.73 4.25
N GLY A 231 18.09 2.22 4.82
CA GLY A 231 18.13 1.63 6.16
C GLY A 231 17.40 0.29 6.33
N ARG A 232 17.06 -0.39 5.23
CA ARG A 232 16.41 -1.70 5.21
C ARG A 232 17.16 -2.66 4.27
N ASP A 233 16.69 -3.90 4.15
CA ASP A 233 17.33 -4.92 3.30
C ASP A 233 17.24 -4.62 1.80
N TYR A 234 16.13 -4.01 1.37
CA TYR A 234 15.90 -3.66 -0.03
C TYR A 234 15.47 -2.19 -0.12
N ASN A 235 16.32 -1.37 -0.75
CA ASN A 235 16.16 0.10 -0.74
C ASN A 235 16.15 0.66 -2.18
N ILE A 236 15.38 0.04 -3.06
CA ILE A 236 15.23 0.46 -4.45
C ILE A 236 13.77 0.83 -4.69
N VAL A 237 13.54 2.03 -5.22
CA VAL A 237 12.27 2.46 -5.79
C VAL A 237 12.51 2.86 -7.24
N GLU A 238 11.90 2.16 -8.18
CA GLU A 238 12.10 2.36 -9.60
C GLU A 238 10.81 2.22 -10.42
N ASN A 239 10.64 3.05 -11.44
CA ASN A 239 9.51 3.02 -12.36
C ASN A 239 8.17 3.19 -11.61
N VAL A 240 7.98 4.32 -10.97
CA VAL A 240 6.74 4.65 -10.25
C VAL A 240 5.96 5.71 -11.01
N LEU A 241 4.68 5.47 -11.22
CA LEU A 241 3.71 6.44 -11.72
C LEU A 241 2.64 6.70 -10.68
N VAL A 242 2.46 7.96 -10.32
CA VAL A 242 1.37 8.44 -9.49
C VAL A 242 0.59 9.46 -10.32
N SER A 243 -0.67 9.18 -10.65
CA SER A 243 -1.47 10.07 -11.47
C SER A 243 -2.91 10.24 -10.99
N ASP A 244 -3.49 11.38 -11.31
CA ASP A 244 -4.90 11.66 -11.04
C ASP A 244 -5.26 11.50 -9.55
N VAL A 245 -4.52 12.21 -8.68
CA VAL A 245 -4.64 12.10 -7.22
C VAL A 245 -5.07 13.44 -6.62
N GLU A 246 -6.02 13.37 -5.69
CA GLU A 246 -6.39 14.49 -4.83
C GLU A 246 -5.91 14.24 -3.40
N ILE A 247 -5.20 15.22 -2.82
CA ILE A 247 -4.69 15.17 -1.44
C ILE A 247 -5.24 16.37 -0.68
N GLU A 248 -6.05 16.12 0.34
CA GLU A 248 -6.75 17.15 1.08
C GLU A 248 -6.45 17.12 2.57
N ASN A 249 -6.30 18.30 3.19
CA ASN A 249 -6.12 18.47 4.63
C ASN A 249 -4.99 17.61 5.24
N SER A 250 -4.01 17.25 4.43
CA SER A 250 -2.85 16.43 4.79
C SER A 250 -1.69 17.30 5.29
N ASP A 251 -0.77 16.72 6.04
CA ASP A 251 0.45 17.41 6.43
C ASP A 251 1.33 17.72 5.23
N ASN A 252 1.45 16.80 4.29
CA ASN A 252 2.18 16.99 3.04
C ASN A 252 1.33 16.60 1.84
N GLY A 253 1.70 17.15 0.69
CA GLY A 253 1.18 16.71 -0.61
C GLY A 253 2.07 15.64 -1.24
N VAL A 254 2.88 16.00 -2.24
CA VAL A 254 3.90 15.11 -2.82
C VAL A 254 5.11 15.03 -1.89
N ARG A 255 5.53 13.81 -1.55
CA ARG A 255 6.63 13.61 -0.63
C ARG A 255 7.61 12.54 -1.12
N ILE A 256 8.92 12.85 -1.08
CA ILE A 256 10.00 11.86 -1.15
C ILE A 256 10.86 12.00 0.09
N LYS A 257 11.10 10.90 0.81
CA LYS A 257 11.97 10.86 1.99
C LYS A 257 13.00 9.76 1.86
N THR A 258 14.29 10.14 1.85
CA THR A 258 15.40 9.19 1.87
C THR A 258 16.13 9.25 3.20
N VAL A 259 16.55 8.08 3.70
CA VAL A 259 17.11 7.94 5.05
C VAL A 259 18.53 8.48 5.10
N TYR A 260 18.80 9.28 6.13
CA TYR A 260 20.12 9.85 6.44
C TYR A 260 21.18 8.76 6.56
N GLU A 261 22.34 8.96 5.93
CA GLU A 261 23.48 8.02 5.88
C GLU A 261 23.17 6.60 5.36
N ALA A 262 22.01 6.38 4.79
CA ALA A 262 21.66 5.10 4.19
C ALA A 262 22.09 5.02 2.72
N THR A 263 21.97 3.81 2.16
CA THR A 263 22.18 3.52 0.74
C THR A 263 20.91 2.99 0.09
N GLY A 264 20.74 3.25 -1.20
CA GLY A 264 19.58 2.85 -1.97
C GLY A 264 19.48 3.62 -3.28
N SER A 265 18.31 3.64 -3.88
CA SER A 265 18.02 4.47 -5.05
C SER A 265 16.55 4.79 -5.22
N VAL A 266 16.25 5.99 -5.72
CA VAL A 266 14.96 6.41 -6.22
C VAL A 266 15.14 6.87 -7.65
N THR A 267 14.55 6.18 -8.62
CA THR A 267 14.73 6.53 -10.03
C THR A 267 13.46 6.35 -10.84
N ASN A 268 13.28 7.18 -11.85
CA ASN A 268 12.13 7.16 -12.75
C ASN A 268 10.78 7.19 -11.99
N VAL A 269 10.58 8.26 -11.22
CA VAL A 269 9.36 8.51 -10.46
C VAL A 269 8.62 9.69 -11.10
N ILE A 270 7.36 9.47 -11.42
CA ILE A 270 6.49 10.44 -12.06
C ILE A 270 5.28 10.70 -11.16
N TYR A 271 5.02 11.97 -10.85
CA TYR A 271 3.73 12.42 -10.34
C TYR A 271 3.10 13.34 -11.38
N GLU A 272 1.87 13.05 -11.78
CA GLU A 272 1.15 13.89 -12.74
C GLU A 272 -0.33 14.05 -12.37
N ASN A 273 -0.88 15.24 -12.67
CA ASN A 273 -2.26 15.58 -12.35
C ASN A 273 -2.58 15.45 -10.85
N ILE A 274 -1.79 16.10 -10.02
CA ILE A 274 -1.98 16.06 -8.55
C ILE A 274 -2.67 17.35 -8.10
N VAL A 275 -3.77 17.20 -7.39
CA VAL A 275 -4.53 18.33 -6.81
C VAL A 275 -4.32 18.34 -5.30
N LEU A 276 -3.81 19.46 -4.79
CA LEU A 276 -3.55 19.68 -3.36
C LEU A 276 -4.60 20.66 -2.79
N LYS A 277 -5.23 20.26 -1.68
CA LYS A 277 -6.22 21.11 -1.00
C LYS A 277 -5.87 21.27 0.47
N ASP A 278 -5.64 22.51 0.89
CA ASP A 278 -5.40 22.86 2.30
C ASP A 278 -4.28 22.08 2.99
N ILE A 279 -3.17 21.86 2.30
CA ILE A 279 -2.00 21.16 2.83
C ILE A 279 -1.43 21.94 4.02
N LYS A 280 -1.11 21.25 5.12
CA LYS A 280 -0.78 21.89 6.41
C LYS A 280 0.69 22.30 6.51
N LYS A 281 1.62 21.45 6.08
CA LYS A 281 3.07 21.64 6.25
C LYS A 281 3.80 21.92 4.94
N PHE A 282 3.77 20.96 4.00
CA PHE A 282 4.51 21.09 2.74
C PHE A 282 3.67 20.64 1.55
N GLY A 283 3.51 21.52 0.56
CA GLY A 283 2.86 21.15 -0.69
C GLY A 283 3.65 20.10 -1.47
N ILE A 284 4.92 20.38 -1.70
CA ILE A 284 5.89 19.45 -2.27
C ILE A 284 7.09 19.42 -1.34
N VAL A 285 7.53 18.22 -0.91
CA VAL A 285 8.70 18.05 -0.05
C VAL A 285 9.57 16.88 -0.48
N ILE A 286 10.86 17.17 -0.71
CA ILE A 286 11.88 16.19 -1.08
C ILE A 286 12.99 16.25 -0.04
N GLU A 287 13.10 15.21 0.79
CA GLU A 287 13.95 15.17 1.96
C GLU A 287 15.01 14.05 1.84
N GLY A 288 16.28 14.40 1.95
CA GLY A 288 17.44 13.48 1.97
C GLY A 288 18.06 13.32 3.37
N ASP A 289 17.32 13.69 4.41
CA ASP A 289 17.79 13.79 5.78
C ASP A 289 16.86 13.10 6.78
N TYR A 290 16.03 12.18 6.30
CA TYR A 290 15.04 11.49 7.13
C TYR A 290 15.72 10.56 8.16
N ASN A 291 15.34 10.68 9.42
CA ASN A 291 15.77 9.79 10.49
C ASN A 291 14.70 8.73 10.75
N ILE A 292 15.00 7.49 10.38
CA ILE A 292 14.04 6.37 10.48
C ILE A 292 13.72 5.97 11.93
N GLU A 293 14.63 6.25 12.88
CA GLU A 293 14.42 5.89 14.29
C GLU A 293 13.47 6.86 15.01
N THR A 294 13.50 8.12 14.60
CA THR A 294 12.71 9.17 15.28
C THR A 294 11.48 9.60 14.48
N GLY A 295 11.37 9.19 13.19
CA GLY A 295 10.34 9.69 12.27
C GLY A 295 10.52 11.16 11.89
N GLY A 296 11.65 11.80 12.27
CA GLY A 296 11.96 13.19 12.02
C GLY A 296 13.01 13.41 10.95
N THR A 297 13.66 14.60 10.97
CA THR A 297 14.73 14.99 10.05
C THR A 297 15.98 15.44 10.81
N THR A 298 17.17 15.21 10.23
CA THR A 298 18.45 15.61 10.83
C THR A 298 18.84 17.05 10.49
N GLY A 299 18.22 17.63 9.46
CA GLY A 299 18.56 18.95 8.94
C GLY A 299 19.77 18.96 7.98
N VAL A 300 20.35 17.79 7.70
CA VAL A 300 21.51 17.64 6.80
C VAL A 300 21.29 16.46 5.87
N ALA A 301 21.15 16.75 4.59
CA ALA A 301 20.97 15.68 3.58
C ALA A 301 22.25 14.90 3.32
N THR A 302 22.10 13.59 3.07
CA THR A 302 23.19 12.71 2.60
C THR A 302 22.93 12.18 1.19
N GLY A 303 23.96 11.75 0.48
CA GLY A 303 23.87 11.40 -0.93
C GLY A 303 23.87 9.90 -1.23
N GLY A 304 23.74 9.04 -0.21
CA GLY A 304 23.79 7.59 -0.38
C GLY A 304 22.54 6.98 -1.05
N VAL A 305 21.41 7.73 -1.07
CA VAL A 305 20.22 7.39 -1.83
C VAL A 305 19.96 8.48 -2.88
N PRO A 306 20.51 8.32 -4.12
CA PRO A 306 20.26 9.27 -5.20
C PRO A 306 18.79 9.30 -5.61
N ILE A 307 18.30 10.49 -6.00
CA ILE A 307 16.98 10.69 -6.56
C ILE A 307 17.15 11.19 -8.01
N THR A 308 16.91 10.30 -8.97
CA THR A 308 17.16 10.58 -10.39
C THR A 308 15.90 10.39 -11.24
N LYS A 309 15.80 11.11 -12.35
CA LYS A 309 14.64 11.03 -13.27
C LYS A 309 13.31 11.25 -12.52
N PHE A 310 13.28 12.30 -11.70
CA PHE A 310 12.07 12.66 -10.94
C PHE A 310 11.28 13.71 -11.72
N ILE A 311 10.06 13.35 -12.07
CA ILE A 311 9.20 14.13 -12.95
C ILE A 311 7.94 14.57 -12.18
N LEU A 312 7.67 15.87 -12.17
CA LEU A 312 6.40 16.43 -11.71
C LEU A 312 5.70 17.14 -12.87
N LYS A 313 4.45 16.74 -13.14
CA LYS A 313 3.62 17.36 -14.16
C LYS A 313 2.28 17.73 -13.59
N ASN A 314 1.85 18.99 -13.79
CA ASN A 314 0.54 19.45 -13.40
C ASN A 314 0.22 19.16 -11.92
N VAL A 315 1.08 19.65 -11.00
CA VAL A 315 0.84 19.60 -9.56
C VAL A 315 0.35 20.97 -9.12
N THR A 316 -0.91 21.06 -8.69
CA THR A 316 -1.58 22.32 -8.43
C THR A 316 -2.31 22.32 -7.10
N GLY A 317 -2.52 23.49 -6.51
CA GLY A 317 -3.40 23.62 -5.35
C GLY A 317 -2.88 24.51 -4.24
N THR A 318 -3.34 24.25 -3.01
CA THR A 318 -3.19 25.17 -1.89
C THR A 318 -2.48 24.54 -0.69
N VAL A 319 -1.66 25.37 -0.05
CA VAL A 319 -1.02 25.12 1.24
C VAL A 319 -1.55 26.15 2.23
N LYS A 320 -1.77 25.75 3.48
CA LYS A 320 -2.19 26.70 4.53
C LYS A 320 -1.08 27.72 4.80
N LYS A 321 -1.43 28.94 5.20
CA LYS A 321 -0.49 30.05 5.50
C LYS A 321 0.68 29.65 6.40
N SER A 322 0.45 28.74 7.34
CA SER A 322 1.49 28.22 8.21
C SER A 322 2.46 27.23 7.57
N GLY A 323 2.22 26.82 6.34
CA GLY A 323 3.04 25.84 5.62
C GLY A 323 3.97 26.46 4.58
N VAL A 324 4.65 25.61 3.84
CA VAL A 324 5.63 25.91 2.80
C VAL A 324 5.14 25.28 1.49
N ASN A 325 5.16 26.03 0.40
CA ASN A 325 4.69 25.53 -0.89
C ASN A 325 5.60 24.41 -1.43
N ILE A 326 6.91 24.66 -1.46
CA ILE A 326 7.93 23.70 -1.95
C ILE A 326 9.12 23.75 -1.01
N TYR A 327 9.61 22.57 -0.61
CA TYR A 327 10.84 22.42 0.15
C TYR A 327 11.68 21.24 -0.37
N ILE A 328 12.95 21.50 -0.64
CA ILE A 328 13.89 20.51 -1.16
C ILE A 328 15.16 20.56 -0.30
N LEU A 329 15.54 19.42 0.26
CA LEU A 329 16.81 19.25 0.96
C LEU A 329 17.41 17.89 0.58
N VAL A 330 18.22 17.85 -0.47
CA VAL A 330 18.84 16.63 -1.00
C VAL A 330 20.31 16.88 -1.33
N LYS A 331 21.09 15.83 -1.51
CA LYS A 331 22.52 15.94 -1.83
C LYS A 331 22.92 15.27 -3.15
N ASN A 332 22.16 14.29 -3.60
CA ASN A 332 22.43 13.56 -4.83
C ASN A 332 21.14 13.46 -5.66
N ALA A 333 20.99 14.39 -6.60
CA ALA A 333 19.81 14.49 -7.44
C ALA A 333 20.21 14.82 -8.88
N ALA A 334 19.54 14.22 -9.86
CA ALA A 334 19.80 14.45 -11.27
C ALA A 334 18.58 14.18 -12.15
N GLU A 335 18.54 14.79 -13.32
CA GLU A 335 17.53 14.54 -14.35
C GLU A 335 16.09 14.78 -13.84
N TRP A 336 15.87 15.90 -13.13
CA TRP A 336 14.52 16.30 -12.71
C TRP A 336 13.87 17.16 -13.79
N ASP A 337 12.58 16.89 -14.05
CA ASP A 337 11.76 17.63 -15.02
C ASP A 337 10.40 18.00 -14.38
N TRP A 338 10.22 19.29 -14.10
CA TRP A 338 9.00 19.78 -13.45
C TRP A 338 8.29 20.78 -14.38
N SER A 339 7.01 20.52 -14.61
CA SER A 339 6.17 21.37 -15.45
C SER A 339 4.75 21.50 -14.91
N GLY A 340 4.12 22.66 -15.12
CA GLY A 340 2.74 22.89 -14.66
C GLY A 340 2.60 22.91 -13.13
N ILE A 341 3.64 23.32 -12.41
CA ILE A 341 3.61 23.39 -10.94
C ILE A 341 2.99 24.73 -10.52
N ASN A 342 1.87 24.66 -9.79
CA ASN A 342 1.18 25.83 -9.27
C ASN A 342 0.65 25.55 -7.85
N VAL A 343 1.56 25.52 -6.89
CA VAL A 343 1.28 25.31 -5.47
C VAL A 343 1.44 26.60 -4.72
N THR A 344 0.39 27.10 -4.07
CA THR A 344 0.32 28.44 -3.50
C THR A 344 -0.28 28.45 -2.09
N GLY A 345 -0.24 29.61 -1.40
CA GLY A 345 -0.91 29.84 -0.12
C GLY A 345 -0.01 29.72 1.10
N GLY A 346 1.06 28.95 1.05
CA GLY A 346 2.05 28.87 2.14
C GLY A 346 2.86 30.18 2.23
N GLU A 347 2.93 30.75 3.42
CA GLU A 347 3.68 32.00 3.68
C GLU A 347 5.06 31.75 4.31
N LYS A 348 5.31 30.54 4.79
CA LYS A 348 6.65 30.17 5.27
C LYS A 348 7.54 29.79 4.09
N THR A 349 8.80 30.16 4.21
CA THR A 349 9.84 29.80 3.25
C THR A 349 10.92 28.98 3.94
N LYS A 350 11.47 28.03 3.22
CA LYS A 350 12.67 27.30 3.60
C LYS A 350 13.68 27.37 2.46
N LYS A 351 14.96 27.46 2.80
CA LYS A 351 16.02 27.43 1.79
C LYS A 351 16.10 26.02 1.19
N CYS A 352 15.99 25.92 -0.11
CA CYS A 352 16.20 24.65 -0.81
C CYS A 352 17.68 24.40 -1.11
N GLU A 353 18.08 23.14 -1.04
CA GLU A 353 19.45 22.69 -1.31
C GLU A 353 19.44 21.40 -2.15
N GLY A 354 20.40 21.29 -3.08
CA GLY A 354 20.63 20.10 -3.89
C GLY A 354 19.73 19.97 -5.12
N ILE A 355 19.04 21.04 -5.52
CA ILE A 355 18.28 21.05 -6.78
C ILE A 355 19.24 20.82 -7.94
N PRO A 356 18.94 19.90 -8.89
CA PRO A 356 19.79 19.67 -10.05
C PRO A 356 20.00 20.93 -10.88
N GLU A 357 21.25 21.19 -11.29
CA GLU A 357 21.58 22.31 -12.14
C GLU A 357 20.83 22.22 -13.49
N GLY A 358 20.33 23.35 -13.98
CA GLY A 358 19.60 23.41 -15.24
C GLY A 358 18.17 22.89 -15.22
N SER A 359 17.66 22.40 -14.08
CA SER A 359 16.28 21.89 -13.97
C SER A 359 15.20 22.99 -14.04
N GLY A 360 15.59 24.25 -13.81
CA GLY A 360 14.61 25.37 -13.75
C GLY A 360 13.73 25.38 -12.51
N ILE A 361 13.95 24.48 -11.56
CA ILE A 361 13.17 24.34 -10.32
C ILE A 361 13.57 25.44 -9.33
N SER A 362 12.59 26.06 -8.72
CA SER A 362 12.79 27.04 -7.64
C SER A 362 11.84 26.77 -6.48
N CYS A 363 12.22 27.18 -5.28
CA CYS A 363 11.40 27.15 -4.08
C CYS A 363 10.77 28.52 -3.79
#